data_0a1c90630cb66e6ce746347564a48170
#
_entry.id   0a1c90630cb66e6ce746347564a48170
#
_cell.length_a   1.000
_cell.length_b   1.000
_cell.length_c   1.000
_cell.angle_alpha   90.00
_cell.angle_beta   90.00
_cell.angle_gamma   90.00
#
_symmetry.space_group_name_H-M   'P 1'
#
loop_
_entity.id
_entity.type
_entity.pdbx_description
1 polymer ?
#
loop_
_entity_poly.entity_id
_entity_poly.type
_entity_poly.pdbx_seq_one_letter_code
_entity_poly.pdbx_strand_id
1 'polypeptide(L)'
;RTQPVVVLNASGVSGLGAGISARIGADGWTTAQVGNWAGMPMQTSVIFFNGEAQRANAEELAALLGIATITESPEFSLVTVVAGPGFR
;
A
#
# COMPACT_ATOMS: atom_id res chain seq x y z
N ARG A 1 -1.84 12.73 4.58
CA ARG A 1 -3.17 12.43 4.01
C ARG A 1 -3.55 13.37 2.89
N THR A 2 -2.69 14.34 2.61
CA THR A 2 -2.88 15.20 1.45
C THR A 2 -2.43 14.53 0.15
N GLN A 3 -1.60 13.49 0.25
CA GLN A 3 -1.11 12.78 -0.92
C GLN A 3 -1.90 11.49 -1.11
N PRO A 4 -2.33 11.20 -2.35
CA PRO A 4 -3.07 9.96 -2.61
C PRO A 4 -2.17 8.73 -2.53
N VAL A 5 -2.80 7.59 -2.30
CA VAL A 5 -2.12 6.31 -2.11
C VAL A 5 -2.60 5.33 -3.18
N VAL A 6 -1.67 4.53 -3.70
CA VAL A 6 -2.00 3.45 -4.63
C VAL A 6 -2.07 2.15 -3.83
N VAL A 7 -3.10 1.34 -4.08
CA VAL A 7 -3.26 0.04 -3.43
C VAL A 7 -3.20 -1.04 -4.50
N LEU A 8 -2.25 -1.97 -4.36
CA LEU A 8 -2.08 -3.08 -5.30
C LEU A 8 -2.23 -4.40 -4.57
N ASN A 9 -3.01 -5.30 -5.13
CA ASN A 9 -3.29 -6.60 -4.53
C ASN A 9 -2.39 -7.66 -5.15
N ALA A 10 -1.47 -8.18 -4.36
CA ALA A 10 -0.57 -9.27 -4.74
C ALA A 10 -0.90 -10.57 -4.03
N SER A 11 -2.01 -10.60 -3.27
CA SER A 11 -2.37 -11.76 -2.45
C SER A 11 -3.10 -12.85 -3.23
N GLY A 12 -3.69 -12.50 -4.36
CA GLY A 12 -4.55 -13.42 -5.09
C GLY A 12 -5.96 -13.51 -4.53
N VAL A 13 -6.27 -12.76 -3.48
CA VAL A 13 -7.60 -12.76 -2.88
C VAL A 13 -8.45 -11.67 -3.52
N SER A 14 -9.56 -12.06 -4.13
CA SER A 14 -10.44 -11.13 -4.80
C SER A 14 -11.06 -10.15 -3.81
N GLY A 15 -11.04 -8.86 -4.16
CA GLY A 15 -11.65 -7.82 -3.33
C GLY A 15 -10.77 -7.30 -2.19
N LEU A 16 -9.58 -7.86 -1.99
CA LEU A 16 -8.71 -7.41 -0.91
C LEU A 16 -8.25 -5.97 -1.09
N GLY A 17 -7.93 -5.58 -2.33
CA GLY A 17 -7.52 -4.19 -2.60
C GLY A 17 -8.59 -3.19 -2.24
N ALA A 18 -9.85 -3.49 -2.60
CA ALA A 18 -10.97 -2.63 -2.25
C ALA A 18 -11.18 -2.56 -0.74
N GLY A 19 -10.97 -3.68 -0.04
CA GLY A 19 -11.06 -3.71 1.41
C GLY A 19 -10.01 -2.84 2.08
N ILE A 20 -8.77 -2.87 1.57
CA ILE A 20 -7.70 -2.02 2.08
C ILE A 20 -8.04 -0.55 1.82
N SER A 21 -8.50 -0.24 0.62
CA SER A 21 -8.87 1.13 0.26
C SER A 21 -9.94 1.67 1.20
N ALA A 22 -10.97 0.87 1.51
CA ALA A 22 -12.01 1.27 2.45
C ALA A 22 -11.44 1.51 3.85
N ARG A 23 -10.53 0.65 4.27
CA ARG A 23 -9.93 0.74 5.60
C ARG A 23 -9.09 2.02 5.75
N ILE A 24 -8.24 2.32 4.76
CA ILE A 24 -7.43 3.53 4.83
C ILE A 24 -8.27 4.78 4.60
N GLY A 25 -9.33 4.68 3.78
CA GLY A 25 -10.25 5.78 3.57
C GLY A 25 -10.96 6.19 4.86
N ALA A 26 -11.31 5.22 5.70
CA ALA A 26 -11.91 5.51 7.00
C ALA A 26 -10.96 6.27 7.92
N ASP A 27 -9.66 6.18 7.69
CA ASP A 27 -8.64 6.90 8.46
C ASP A 27 -8.25 8.23 7.81
N GLY A 28 -8.96 8.64 6.76
CA GLY A 28 -8.74 9.92 6.12
C GLY A 28 -7.80 9.91 4.93
N TRP A 29 -7.37 8.74 4.48
CA TRP A 29 -6.51 8.63 3.31
C TRP A 29 -7.33 8.63 2.03
N THR A 30 -6.73 9.14 0.95
CA THR A 30 -7.34 9.11 -0.38
C THR A 30 -6.64 8.06 -1.23
N THR A 31 -7.43 7.19 -1.84
CA THR A 31 -6.89 6.17 -2.75
C THR A 31 -6.94 6.69 -4.18
N ALA A 32 -5.76 6.79 -4.83
CA ALA A 32 -5.68 7.22 -6.22
C ALA A 32 -6.02 6.08 -7.17
N GLN A 33 -5.66 4.84 -6.80
CA GLN A 33 -5.84 3.70 -7.69
C GLN A 33 -5.86 2.42 -6.85
N VAL A 34 -6.74 1.50 -7.23
CA VAL A 34 -6.76 0.14 -6.69
C VAL A 34 -6.60 -0.80 -7.87
N GLY A 35 -5.64 -1.72 -7.78
CA GLY A 35 -5.40 -2.65 -8.87
C GLY A 35 -4.72 -3.91 -8.38
N ASN A 36 -4.26 -4.71 -9.31
CA ASN A 36 -3.55 -5.94 -9.03
C ASN A 36 -2.06 -5.74 -9.26
N TRP A 37 -1.25 -6.41 -8.44
CA TRP A 37 0.20 -6.39 -8.60
C TRP A 37 0.58 -7.21 -9.82
N ALA A 38 1.31 -6.60 -10.75
CA ALA A 38 1.70 -7.24 -12.00
C ALA A 38 3.16 -7.65 -12.01
N GLY A 39 3.89 -7.38 -10.94
CA GLY A 39 5.32 -7.72 -10.87
C GLY A 39 5.56 -9.14 -10.39
N MET A 40 6.77 -9.38 -9.91
CA MET A 40 7.13 -10.69 -9.37
C MET A 40 6.25 -11.02 -8.16
N PRO A 41 5.97 -12.32 -7.94
CA PRO A 41 5.15 -12.71 -6.78
C PRO A 41 5.75 -12.19 -5.48
N MET A 42 4.90 -11.61 -4.64
CA MET A 42 5.32 -11.10 -3.34
C MET A 42 5.07 -12.17 -2.29
N GLN A 43 6.01 -12.30 -1.35
CA GLN A 43 5.85 -13.24 -0.24
C GLN A 43 5.26 -12.57 0.98
N THR A 44 5.43 -11.27 1.11
CA THR A 44 4.88 -10.50 2.22
C THR A 44 4.30 -9.21 1.68
N SER A 45 3.50 -8.55 2.52
CA SER A 45 3.01 -7.21 2.18
C SER A 45 4.13 -6.21 2.36
N VAL A 46 4.11 -5.15 1.52
CA VAL A 46 5.13 -4.12 1.56
C VAL A 46 4.49 -2.79 1.18
N ILE A 47 5.06 -1.70 1.71
CA ILE A 47 4.67 -0.35 1.31
C ILE A 47 5.88 0.31 0.67
N PHE A 48 5.73 0.73 -0.58
CA PHE A 48 6.76 1.48 -1.28
C PHE A 48 6.52 2.97 -1.15
N PHE A 49 7.59 3.74 -1.03
CA PHE A 49 7.51 5.19 -1.00
C PHE A 49 8.67 5.79 -1.79
N ASN A 50 8.53 7.03 -2.21
CA ASN A 50 9.54 7.71 -3.00
C ASN A 50 10.01 8.96 -2.27
N GLY A 51 11.16 8.88 -1.62
CA GLY A 51 11.79 10.02 -0.96
C GLY A 51 11.28 10.29 0.45
N GLU A 52 12.02 11.13 1.15
CA GLU A 52 11.75 11.45 2.54
C GLU A 52 10.38 12.11 2.75
N ALA A 53 9.89 12.85 1.76
CA ALA A 53 8.61 13.52 1.89
C ALA A 53 7.45 12.53 2.05
N GLN A 54 7.62 11.30 1.58
CA GLN A 54 6.57 10.28 1.68
C GLN A 54 6.81 9.29 2.83
N ARG A 55 7.97 9.34 3.45
CA ARG A 55 8.34 8.35 4.47
C ARG A 55 7.37 8.32 5.64
N ALA A 56 7.01 9.47 6.17
CA ALA A 56 6.09 9.53 7.30
C ALA A 56 4.73 8.94 6.96
N ASN A 57 4.24 9.19 5.75
CA ASN A 57 2.98 8.62 5.29
C ASN A 57 3.07 7.10 5.19
N ALA A 58 4.18 6.60 4.66
CA ALA A 58 4.39 5.16 4.55
C ALA A 58 4.42 4.51 5.93
N GLU A 59 5.08 5.14 6.91
CA GLU A 59 5.14 4.61 8.27
C GLU A 59 3.77 4.60 8.93
N GLU A 60 2.97 5.65 8.73
CA GLU A 60 1.62 5.68 9.27
C GLU A 60 0.74 4.57 8.68
N LEU A 61 0.83 4.38 7.36
CA LEU A 61 0.07 3.32 6.71
C LEU A 61 0.51 1.94 7.17
N ALA A 62 1.82 1.76 7.36
CA ALA A 62 2.36 0.50 7.86
C ALA A 62 1.78 0.16 9.24
N ALA A 63 1.71 1.14 10.11
CA ALA A 63 1.15 0.95 11.45
C ALA A 63 -0.35 0.64 11.38
N LEU A 64 -1.08 1.36 10.53
CA LEU A 64 -2.52 1.17 10.39
C LEU A 64 -2.85 -0.22 9.86
N LEU A 65 -2.08 -0.69 8.88
CA LEU A 65 -2.36 -1.95 8.19
C LEU A 65 -1.62 -3.14 8.78
N GLY A 66 -0.73 -2.92 9.75
CA GLY A 66 0.06 -3.99 10.33
C GLY A 66 1.11 -4.55 9.39
N ILE A 67 1.63 -3.72 8.48
CA ILE A 67 2.66 -4.11 7.53
C ILE A 67 4.02 -3.71 8.10
N ALA A 68 4.93 -4.69 8.25
CA ALA A 68 6.22 -4.44 8.86
C ALA A 68 7.26 -3.88 7.90
N THR A 69 7.09 -4.08 6.60
CA THR A 69 8.11 -3.74 5.60
C THR A 69 7.71 -2.48 4.84
N ILE A 70 8.56 -1.46 4.91
CA ILE A 70 8.45 -0.30 4.03
C ILE A 70 9.77 -0.17 3.27
N THR A 71 9.70 0.20 1.99
CA THR A 71 10.87 0.22 1.12
C THR A 71 10.82 1.47 0.26
N GLU A 72 11.93 2.18 0.21
CA GLU A 72 12.05 3.31 -0.69
C GLU A 72 12.32 2.82 -2.11
N SER A 73 11.55 3.35 -3.07
CA SER A 73 11.71 2.99 -4.47
C SER A 73 11.32 4.16 -5.37
N PRO A 74 12.23 4.65 -6.21
CA PRO A 74 11.90 5.74 -7.12
C PRO A 74 10.99 5.32 -8.28
N GLU A 75 10.70 4.02 -8.40
CA GLU A 75 9.79 3.53 -9.43
C GLU A 75 8.34 3.90 -9.16
N PHE A 76 8.01 4.23 -7.92
CA PHE A 76 6.64 4.58 -7.53
C PHE A 76 6.58 6.08 -7.23
N SER A 77 5.75 6.80 -7.96
CA SER A 77 5.62 8.24 -7.74
C SER A 77 4.77 8.57 -6.52
N LEU A 78 3.92 7.64 -6.09
CA LEU A 78 3.06 7.79 -4.92
C LEU A 78 3.34 6.65 -3.94
N VAL A 79 2.97 6.86 -2.68
CA VAL A 79 3.02 5.78 -1.70
C VAL A 79 2.14 4.64 -2.21
N THR A 80 2.71 3.44 -2.27
CA THR A 80 2.04 2.28 -2.85
C THR A 80 1.99 1.16 -1.83
N VAL A 81 0.78 0.74 -1.47
CA VAL A 81 0.57 -0.40 -0.57
C VAL A 81 0.41 -1.64 -1.44
N VAL A 82 1.27 -2.64 -1.23
CA VAL A 82 1.17 -3.92 -1.93
C VAL A 82 0.81 -4.97 -0.90
N ALA A 83 -0.39 -5.53 -1.03
CA ALA A 83 -0.88 -6.56 -0.12
C ALA A 83 -0.41 -7.93 -0.59
N GLY A 84 0.44 -8.57 0.18
CA GLY A 84 0.96 -9.89 -0.14
C GLY A 84 0.07 -11.03 0.34
N PRO A 85 0.46 -12.28 0.06
CA PRO A 85 -0.28 -13.44 0.54
C PRO A 85 -0.40 -13.42 2.06
N GLY A 86 -1.57 -13.77 2.57
CA GLY A 86 -1.81 -13.83 4.00
C GLY A 86 -2.13 -12.50 4.66
N PHE A 87 -2.18 -11.43 3.90
CA PHE A 87 -2.58 -10.13 4.46
C PHE A 87 -4.03 -10.20 4.95
N ARG A 88 -4.27 -9.57 6.11
CA ARG A 88 -5.61 -9.55 6.68
C ARG A 88 -6.08 -8.17 7.04
#